data_4fab4de8d8cc7e075c0887a35851d77a
#
_entry.id   4fab4de8d8cc7e075c0887a35851d77a
#
_cell.length_a   1.000
_cell.length_b   1.000
_cell.length_c   1.000
_cell.angle_alpha   90.00
_cell.angle_beta   90.00
_cell.angle_gamma   90.00
#
_symmetry.space_group_name_H-M   'P 1'
#
loop_
_entity.id
_entity.type
_entity.pdbx_description
1 polymer ?
#
loop_
_entity_poly.entity_id
_entity_poly.type
_entity_poly.pdbx_seq_one_letter_code
_entity_poly.pdbx_strand_id
1 'polypeptide(L)'
;MRDTWDFDTDPIPVITSSAATVSLKAGESTPLSGRVQRQSGAPIASLPVELWTKVWGTGTWVKAQTVTTGASGGFSTTFTPVKQTYVQWRVSEPGYVAAVSATRRVDVTAKIWATPADTTIARSEPVRIFGKVAPSLAGATLTLRRVGSATPLGTARVAADSTYGIRG
;
A
#
# COMPACT_ATOMS: atom_id res chain seq x y z
N MET A 1 16.77 9.24 55.11
CA MET A 1 16.13 9.73 53.89
C MET A 1 16.71 8.89 52.77
N ARG A 2 15.96 7.91 52.27
CA ARG A 2 16.39 7.10 51.10
C ARG A 2 15.77 7.74 49.88
N ASP A 3 16.59 8.35 49.04
CA ASP A 3 16.18 8.74 47.72
C ASP A 3 15.93 7.44 46.92
N THR A 4 14.67 7.05 46.82
CA THR A 4 14.23 6.05 45.84
C THR A 4 14.27 6.73 44.49
N TRP A 5 15.35 6.52 43.77
CA TRP A 5 15.39 6.78 42.33
C TRP A 5 14.43 5.79 41.68
N ASP A 6 13.22 6.24 41.48
CA ASP A 6 12.24 5.51 40.64
C ASP A 6 12.66 5.71 39.22
N PHE A 7 13.56 4.85 38.78
CA PHE A 7 13.78 4.69 37.34
C PHE A 7 12.50 4.07 36.79
N ASP A 8 11.63 4.88 36.23
CA ASP A 8 10.56 4.39 35.35
C ASP A 8 11.23 3.64 34.18
N THR A 9 11.54 2.38 34.45
CA THR A 9 12.47 1.53 33.70
C THR A 9 11.82 0.93 32.47
N ASP A 10 10.72 1.47 31.94
CA ASP A 10 10.08 0.91 30.77
C ASP A 10 9.86 1.93 29.64
N PRO A 11 10.95 2.55 29.11
CA PRO A 11 10.84 3.42 27.94
C PRO A 11 10.75 2.63 26.61
N ILE A 12 10.58 1.30 26.67
CA ILE A 12 10.55 0.45 25.48
C ILE A 12 9.12 0.29 25.01
N PRO A 13 8.70 1.00 23.96
CA PRO A 13 7.38 0.80 23.37
C PRO A 13 7.36 -0.48 22.55
N VAL A 14 6.28 -1.25 22.68
CA VAL A 14 5.97 -2.41 21.84
C VAL A 14 4.83 -2.02 20.92
N ILE A 15 5.06 -2.08 19.61
CA ILE A 15 4.05 -1.76 18.60
C ILE A 15 3.44 -3.06 18.09
N THR A 16 2.16 -3.25 18.33
CA THR A 16 1.39 -4.36 17.77
C THR A 16 0.51 -3.85 16.64
N SER A 17 0.64 -4.43 15.46
CA SER A 17 -0.20 -4.13 14.31
C SER A 17 -0.42 -5.39 13.47
N SER A 18 -1.48 -5.41 12.66
CA SER A 18 -1.70 -6.52 11.74
C SER A 18 -0.59 -6.57 10.70
N ALA A 19 0.09 -7.72 10.59
CA ALA A 19 1.09 -7.98 9.56
C ALA A 19 0.49 -8.74 8.33
N ALA A 20 -0.81 -9.09 8.38
CA ALA A 20 -1.47 -9.81 7.28
C ALA A 20 -1.43 -9.00 5.98
N THR A 21 -1.08 -9.68 4.89
CA THR A 21 -1.13 -9.10 3.55
C THR A 21 -2.56 -8.71 3.19
N VAL A 22 -2.72 -7.56 2.55
CA VAL A 22 -3.99 -7.08 2.01
C VAL A 22 -3.84 -6.88 0.51
N SER A 23 -4.84 -7.30 -0.26
CA SER A 23 -4.92 -7.07 -1.70
C SER A 23 -6.04 -6.08 -1.99
N LEU A 24 -5.71 -5.03 -2.71
CA LEU A 24 -6.60 -3.93 -3.09
C LEU A 24 -6.63 -3.78 -4.60
N LYS A 25 -7.71 -3.28 -5.15
CA LYS A 25 -7.73 -2.74 -6.51
C LYS A 25 -7.14 -1.32 -6.50
N ALA A 26 -6.58 -0.91 -7.62
CA ALA A 26 -6.05 0.44 -7.77
C ALA A 26 -7.10 1.50 -7.40
N GLY A 27 -6.73 2.42 -6.51
CA GLY A 27 -7.60 3.46 -5.97
C GLY A 27 -8.39 3.09 -4.72
N GLU A 28 -8.36 1.84 -4.28
CA GLU A 28 -8.97 1.42 -3.02
C GLU A 28 -8.07 1.75 -1.83
N SER A 29 -8.71 1.95 -0.69
CA SER A 29 -8.05 2.24 0.58
C SER A 29 -8.21 1.09 1.55
N THR A 30 -7.26 0.97 2.50
CA THR A 30 -7.34 0.02 3.62
C THR A 30 -7.12 0.74 4.94
N PRO A 31 -7.84 0.36 6.00
CA PRO A 31 -7.50 0.81 7.34
C PRO A 31 -6.19 0.15 7.79
N LEU A 32 -5.33 0.95 8.39
CA LEU A 32 -4.12 0.52 9.09
C LEU A 32 -4.27 0.91 10.54
N SER A 33 -4.21 -0.06 11.44
CA SER A 33 -4.36 0.17 12.87
C SER A 33 -3.35 -0.61 13.67
N GLY A 34 -3.15 -0.21 14.91
CA GLY A 34 -2.29 -0.89 15.85
C GLY A 34 -2.46 -0.35 17.27
N ARG A 35 -1.58 -0.80 18.13
CA ARG A 35 -1.52 -0.40 19.54
C ARG A 35 -0.08 -0.26 19.97
N VAL A 36 0.19 0.74 20.79
CA VAL A 36 1.48 0.91 21.46
C VAL A 36 1.28 0.69 22.97
N GLN A 37 2.10 -0.15 23.52
CA GLN A 37 2.11 -0.49 24.93
C GLN A 37 3.55 -0.47 25.45
N ARG A 38 3.71 -0.29 26.76
CA ARG A 38 4.97 -0.59 27.44
C ARG A 38 5.23 -2.09 27.38
N GLN A 39 6.44 -2.51 27.64
CA GLN A 39 6.78 -3.93 27.76
C GLN A 39 5.98 -4.61 28.89
N SER A 40 5.62 -3.87 29.93
CA SER A 40 4.71 -4.30 31.01
C SER A 40 3.26 -4.54 30.56
N GLY A 41 2.90 -4.15 29.32
CA GLY A 41 1.53 -4.23 28.80
C GLY A 41 0.69 -2.96 29.03
N ALA A 42 1.18 -1.98 29.77
CA ALA A 42 0.46 -0.74 29.99
C ALA A 42 0.36 0.08 28.69
N PRO A 43 -0.81 0.68 28.37
CA PRO A 43 -0.96 1.48 27.16
C PRO A 43 -0.14 2.78 27.23
N ILE A 44 0.37 3.23 26.09
CA ILE A 44 1.01 4.52 25.96
C ILE A 44 0.09 5.45 25.19
N ALA A 45 -0.47 6.43 25.87
CA ALA A 45 -1.36 7.43 25.28
C ALA A 45 -0.57 8.64 24.76
N SER A 46 -1.19 9.38 23.84
CA SER A 46 -0.67 10.64 23.29
C SER A 46 0.73 10.53 22.65
N LEU A 47 1.14 9.33 22.26
CA LEU A 47 2.43 9.08 21.63
C LEU A 47 2.33 9.23 20.12
N PRO A 48 3.20 10.04 19.47
CA PRO A 48 3.30 10.08 18.01
C PRO A 48 3.81 8.74 17.43
N VAL A 49 3.09 8.19 16.48
CA VAL A 49 3.44 6.96 15.78
C VAL A 49 3.50 7.25 14.28
N GLU A 50 4.62 6.95 13.67
CA GLU A 50 4.89 7.24 12.28
C GLU A 50 4.57 6.04 11.39
N LEU A 51 3.77 6.26 10.34
CA LEU A 51 3.60 5.31 9.24
C LEU A 51 4.74 5.49 8.24
N TRP A 52 5.51 4.46 8.03
CA TRP A 52 6.54 4.40 7.02
C TRP A 52 6.15 3.44 5.91
N THR A 53 6.43 3.84 4.68
CA THR A 53 6.09 3.10 3.47
C THR A 53 7.31 2.86 2.61
N LYS A 54 7.33 1.71 1.93
CA LYS A 54 8.35 1.36 0.93
C LYS A 54 7.68 0.71 -0.26
N VAL A 55 7.74 1.36 -1.42
CA VAL A 55 7.22 0.81 -2.66
C VAL A 55 8.02 -0.44 -3.06
N TRP A 56 7.35 -1.48 -3.52
CA TRP A 56 8.00 -2.69 -4.03
C TRP A 56 9.03 -2.36 -5.10
N GLY A 57 10.18 -3.00 -5.04
CA GLY A 57 11.30 -2.75 -5.96
C GLY A 57 12.14 -1.50 -5.66
N THR A 58 11.78 -0.71 -4.63
CA THR A 58 12.63 0.38 -4.13
C THR A 58 13.31 -0.03 -2.82
N GLY A 59 14.50 0.50 -2.56
CA GLY A 59 15.24 0.25 -1.31
C GLY A 59 14.86 1.17 -0.16
N THR A 60 14.11 2.25 -0.41
CA THR A 60 13.97 3.38 0.50
C THR A 60 12.64 3.36 1.24
N TRP A 61 12.70 3.50 2.57
CA TRP A 61 11.56 3.78 3.42
C TRP A 61 11.31 5.28 3.48
N VAL A 62 10.06 5.69 3.33
CA VAL A 62 9.63 7.10 3.39
C VAL A 62 8.54 7.24 4.45
N LYS A 63 8.65 8.26 5.29
CA LYS A 63 7.59 8.60 6.23
C LYS A 63 6.39 9.15 5.45
N ALA A 64 5.25 8.47 5.58
CA ALA A 64 4.02 8.83 4.90
C ALA A 64 3.10 9.69 5.77
N GLN A 65 3.02 9.38 7.06
CA GLN A 65 2.08 10.02 7.97
C GLN A 65 2.51 9.85 9.42
N THR A 66 2.04 10.73 10.30
CA THR A 66 2.11 10.56 11.76
C THR A 66 0.70 10.56 12.33
N VAL A 67 0.43 9.63 13.25
CA VAL A 67 -0.81 9.56 14.02
C VAL A 67 -0.48 9.54 15.51
N THR A 68 -1.43 9.91 16.36
CA THR A 68 -1.24 9.92 17.82
C THR A 68 -2.05 8.81 18.45
N THR A 69 -1.48 8.12 19.43
CA THR A 69 -2.19 7.08 20.19
C THR A 69 -3.26 7.68 21.08
N GLY A 70 -4.42 7.02 21.12
CA GLY A 70 -5.49 7.34 22.08
C GLY A 70 -5.19 6.82 23.50
N ALA A 71 -6.11 7.04 24.44
CA ALA A 71 -5.97 6.67 25.85
C ALA A 71 -5.66 5.17 26.07
N SER A 72 -6.16 4.31 25.20
CA SER A 72 -5.87 2.85 25.23
C SER A 72 -4.57 2.46 24.55
N GLY A 73 -3.77 3.42 24.04
CA GLY A 73 -2.59 3.16 23.22
C GLY A 73 -2.93 2.80 21.77
N GLY A 74 -4.21 2.75 21.40
CA GLY A 74 -4.67 2.43 20.03
C GLY A 74 -4.45 3.60 19.06
N PHE A 75 -4.17 3.29 17.81
CA PHE A 75 -4.05 4.24 16.71
C PHE A 75 -4.61 3.65 15.41
N SER A 76 -5.04 4.50 14.50
CA SER A 76 -5.52 4.08 13.18
C SER A 76 -5.41 5.19 12.16
N THR A 77 -5.30 4.80 10.89
CA THR A 77 -5.40 5.69 9.73
C THR A 77 -5.92 4.94 8.53
N THR A 78 -6.26 5.67 7.47
CA THR A 78 -6.60 5.11 6.16
C THR A 78 -5.42 5.29 5.22
N PHE A 79 -5.06 4.24 4.49
CA PHE A 79 -3.97 4.23 3.54
C PHE A 79 -4.44 3.83 2.15
N THR A 80 -4.08 4.63 1.14
CA THR A 80 -4.44 4.42 -0.27
C THR A 80 -3.14 4.24 -1.07
N PRO A 81 -2.68 3.00 -1.26
CA PRO A 81 -1.46 2.75 -2.02
C PRO A 81 -1.68 2.94 -3.52
N VAL A 82 -0.69 3.52 -4.20
CA VAL A 82 -0.68 3.63 -5.67
C VAL A 82 -0.09 2.38 -6.33
N LYS A 83 0.83 1.71 -5.64
CA LYS A 83 1.53 0.49 -6.10
C LYS A 83 1.67 -0.47 -4.94
N GLN A 84 2.08 -1.71 -5.22
CA GLN A 84 2.46 -2.65 -4.17
C GLN A 84 3.46 -2.00 -3.20
N THR A 85 3.09 -1.99 -1.92
CA THR A 85 3.80 -1.22 -0.91
C THR A 85 3.94 -2.05 0.37
N TYR A 86 5.11 -1.97 0.98
CA TYR A 86 5.32 -2.40 2.36
C TYR A 86 5.04 -1.24 3.29
N VAL A 87 4.42 -1.52 4.42
CA VAL A 87 4.13 -0.54 5.48
C VAL A 87 4.64 -1.06 6.82
N GLN A 88 5.12 -0.16 7.65
CA GLN A 88 5.47 -0.41 9.04
C GLN A 88 5.23 0.84 9.88
N TRP A 89 5.03 0.61 11.16
CA TRP A 89 4.89 1.68 12.15
C TRP A 89 6.19 1.85 12.92
N ARG A 90 6.54 3.09 13.22
CA ARG A 90 7.72 3.43 14.00
C ARG A 90 7.39 4.43 15.11
N VAL A 91 8.08 4.28 16.20
CA VAL A 91 8.16 5.27 17.29
C VAL A 91 9.61 5.72 17.38
N SER A 92 9.84 7.02 17.35
CA SER A 92 11.16 7.65 17.45
C SER A 92 11.11 8.91 18.33
N GLU A 93 10.22 8.94 19.32
CA GLU A 93 9.97 10.09 20.17
C GLU A 93 11.04 10.17 21.27
N PRO A 94 11.55 11.40 21.59
CA PRO A 94 12.45 11.60 22.71
C PRO A 94 11.86 11.05 24.04
N GLY A 95 12.69 10.37 24.82
CA GLY A 95 12.28 9.71 26.06
C GLY A 95 11.81 8.26 25.89
N TYR A 96 11.72 7.78 24.65
CA TYR A 96 11.42 6.38 24.34
C TYR A 96 12.55 5.73 23.55
N VAL A 97 12.73 4.43 23.72
CA VAL A 97 13.58 3.64 22.83
C VAL A 97 12.87 3.51 21.48
N ALA A 98 13.62 3.68 20.39
CA ALA A 98 13.05 3.54 19.05
C ALA A 98 12.46 2.13 18.85
N ALA A 99 11.23 2.07 18.37
CA ALA A 99 10.53 0.82 18.11
C ALA A 99 9.95 0.76 16.69
N VAL A 100 9.88 -0.45 16.16
CA VAL A 100 9.37 -0.71 14.81
C VAL A 100 8.41 -1.92 14.86
N SER A 101 7.26 -1.79 14.23
CA SER A 101 6.30 -2.90 14.12
C SER A 101 6.75 -3.96 13.10
N ALA A 102 6.06 -5.08 13.07
CA ALA A 102 6.12 -6.00 11.94
C ALA A 102 5.77 -5.27 10.63
N THR A 103 6.42 -5.68 9.54
CA THR A 103 6.14 -5.15 8.20
C THR A 103 4.88 -5.82 7.64
N ARG A 104 3.95 -5.01 7.13
CA ARG A 104 2.77 -5.47 6.40
C ARG A 104 2.95 -5.21 4.91
N ARG A 105 2.54 -6.16 4.10
CA ARG A 105 2.49 -6.01 2.64
C ARG A 105 1.08 -5.60 2.21
N VAL A 106 1.00 -4.61 1.32
CA VAL A 106 -0.24 -4.18 0.67
C VAL A 106 -0.05 -4.34 -0.83
N ASP A 107 -0.76 -5.29 -1.40
CA ASP A 107 -0.75 -5.56 -2.84
C ASP A 107 -1.78 -4.67 -3.54
N VAL A 108 -1.43 -4.15 -4.71
CA VAL A 108 -2.32 -3.37 -5.55
C VAL A 108 -2.47 -4.06 -6.90
N THR A 109 -3.68 -4.52 -7.19
CA THR A 109 -4.03 -5.10 -8.48
C THR A 109 -4.36 -3.99 -9.48
N ALA A 110 -3.80 -4.07 -10.68
CA ALA A 110 -4.11 -3.12 -11.73
C ALA A 110 -5.59 -3.21 -12.15
N LYS A 111 -6.21 -2.05 -12.35
CA LYS A 111 -7.53 -1.92 -12.95
C LYS A 111 -7.35 -1.50 -14.41
N ILE A 112 -7.94 -2.26 -15.32
CA ILE A 112 -7.90 -1.99 -16.75
C ILE A 112 -9.31 -1.62 -17.20
N TRP A 113 -9.47 -0.46 -17.80
CA TRP A 113 -10.68 -0.07 -18.51
C TRP A 113 -10.44 -0.27 -19.98
N ALA A 114 -11.35 -0.93 -20.66
CA ALA A 114 -11.29 -1.23 -22.07
C ALA A 114 -12.59 -0.81 -22.75
N THR A 115 -12.48 -0.06 -23.83
CA THR A 115 -13.61 0.36 -24.65
C THR A 115 -13.32 -0.04 -26.10
N PRO A 116 -14.16 -0.84 -26.75
CA PRO A 116 -14.02 -1.12 -28.17
C PRO A 116 -14.29 0.17 -28.97
N ALA A 117 -13.54 0.38 -30.06
CA ALA A 117 -13.79 1.48 -30.97
C ALA A 117 -15.14 1.32 -31.68
N ASP A 118 -15.46 0.08 -32.01
CA ASP A 118 -16.67 -0.29 -32.73
C ASP A 118 -17.35 -1.45 -32.00
N THR A 119 -18.67 -1.40 -31.88
CA THR A 119 -19.48 -2.47 -31.27
C THR A 119 -19.86 -3.56 -32.28
N THR A 120 -19.76 -3.27 -33.57
CA THR A 120 -19.99 -4.19 -34.68
C THR A 120 -18.83 -4.09 -35.65
N ILE A 121 -18.21 -5.22 -35.97
CA ILE A 121 -17.09 -5.31 -36.92
C ILE A 121 -17.41 -6.32 -38.01
N ALA A 122 -17.01 -6.03 -39.22
CA ALA A 122 -17.09 -7.00 -40.32
C ALA A 122 -16.07 -8.15 -40.08
N ARG A 123 -16.34 -9.30 -40.71
CA ARG A 123 -15.59 -10.55 -40.49
C ARG A 123 -14.06 -10.42 -40.66
N SER A 124 -13.61 -9.47 -41.48
CA SER A 124 -12.19 -9.24 -41.82
C SER A 124 -11.61 -7.95 -41.20
N GLU A 125 -12.40 -7.22 -40.42
CA GLU A 125 -11.92 -5.97 -39.83
C GLU A 125 -11.17 -6.21 -38.53
N PRO A 126 -10.08 -5.47 -38.29
CA PRO A 126 -9.33 -5.58 -37.05
C PRO A 126 -10.11 -4.97 -35.89
N VAL A 127 -10.12 -5.67 -34.77
CA VAL A 127 -10.65 -5.14 -33.49
C VAL A 127 -9.74 -4.02 -33.02
N ARG A 128 -10.34 -2.88 -32.64
CA ARG A 128 -9.62 -1.79 -31.98
C ARG A 128 -10.17 -1.58 -30.57
N ILE A 129 -9.30 -1.57 -29.59
CA ILE A 129 -9.66 -1.36 -28.17
C ILE A 129 -8.78 -0.26 -27.60
N PHE A 130 -9.41 0.71 -26.97
CA PHE A 130 -8.75 1.79 -26.26
C PHE A 130 -9.08 1.72 -24.77
N GLY A 131 -8.21 2.26 -23.94
CA GLY A 131 -8.48 2.27 -22.52
C GLY A 131 -7.43 2.94 -21.67
N LYS A 132 -7.60 2.74 -20.36
CA LYS A 132 -6.67 3.23 -19.34
C LYS A 132 -6.32 2.11 -18.38
N VAL A 133 -5.18 2.27 -17.72
CA VAL A 133 -4.70 1.37 -16.67
C VAL A 133 -4.41 2.18 -15.41
N ALA A 134 -4.86 1.72 -14.26
CA ALA A 134 -4.46 2.27 -12.95
C ALA A 134 -3.91 1.14 -12.06
N PRO A 135 -2.88 1.38 -11.26
CA PRO A 135 -2.04 2.60 -11.26
C PRO A 135 -1.29 2.75 -12.59
N SER A 136 -0.66 3.89 -12.81
CA SER A 136 0.15 4.09 -14.03
C SER A 136 1.18 2.98 -14.17
N LEU A 137 1.05 2.21 -15.24
CA LEU A 137 1.97 1.15 -15.65
C LEU A 137 2.67 1.53 -16.96
N ALA A 138 3.08 2.79 -17.10
CA ALA A 138 3.76 3.28 -18.29
C ALA A 138 4.87 2.35 -18.76
N GLY A 139 4.88 2.01 -20.05
CA GLY A 139 5.82 1.07 -20.64
C GLY A 139 5.46 -0.41 -20.49
N ALA A 140 4.47 -0.78 -19.66
CA ALA A 140 3.99 -2.15 -19.58
C ALA A 140 3.31 -2.58 -20.90
N THR A 141 3.47 -3.86 -21.25
CA THR A 141 2.83 -4.44 -22.43
C THR A 141 1.50 -5.06 -22.05
N LEU A 142 0.44 -4.63 -22.70
CA LEU A 142 -0.87 -5.26 -22.67
C LEU A 142 -1.04 -6.18 -23.87
N THR A 143 -1.70 -7.31 -23.67
CA THR A 143 -1.96 -8.30 -24.73
C THR A 143 -3.46 -8.53 -24.83
N LEU A 144 -4.00 -8.34 -26.03
CA LEU A 144 -5.37 -8.70 -26.37
C LEU A 144 -5.42 -10.17 -26.80
N ARG A 145 -6.33 -10.93 -26.22
CA ARG A 145 -6.56 -12.34 -26.58
C ARG A 145 -8.04 -12.63 -26.72
N ARG A 146 -8.37 -13.57 -27.57
CA ARG A 146 -9.70 -14.17 -27.61
C ARG A 146 -9.89 -15.05 -26.37
N VAL A 147 -11.06 -15.03 -25.79
CA VAL A 147 -11.41 -15.94 -24.68
C VAL A 147 -11.21 -17.40 -25.12
N GLY A 148 -10.51 -18.18 -24.32
CA GLY A 148 -10.17 -19.58 -24.63
C GLY A 148 -8.99 -19.78 -25.60
N SER A 149 -8.31 -18.69 -26.05
CA SER A 149 -7.14 -18.79 -26.93
C SER A 149 -5.86 -18.30 -26.24
N ALA A 150 -4.79 -19.05 -26.38
CA ALA A 150 -3.46 -18.62 -25.93
C ALA A 150 -2.80 -17.64 -26.93
N THR A 151 -3.26 -17.62 -28.19
CA THR A 151 -2.68 -16.79 -29.25
C THR A 151 -3.09 -15.33 -29.08
N PRO A 152 -2.13 -14.39 -29.01
CA PRO A 152 -2.43 -12.97 -28.98
C PRO A 152 -3.10 -12.50 -30.28
N LEU A 153 -4.12 -11.66 -30.18
CA LEU A 153 -4.68 -10.91 -31.29
C LEU A 153 -3.89 -9.63 -31.57
N GLY A 154 -3.38 -9.01 -30.51
CA GLY A 154 -2.59 -7.80 -30.63
C GLY A 154 -1.94 -7.43 -29.29
N THR A 155 -1.00 -6.50 -29.34
CA THR A 155 -0.31 -5.96 -28.17
C THR A 155 -0.21 -4.45 -28.25
N ALA A 156 -0.14 -3.78 -27.09
CA ALA A 156 0.18 -2.36 -26.99
C ALA A 156 1.01 -2.08 -25.75
N ARG A 157 1.82 -1.03 -25.79
CA ARG A 157 2.46 -0.47 -24.62
C ARG A 157 1.56 0.59 -23.97
N VAL A 158 1.51 0.60 -22.65
CA VAL A 158 0.84 1.65 -21.90
C VAL A 158 1.64 2.93 -22.03
N ALA A 159 1.00 4.00 -22.44
CA ALA A 159 1.60 5.32 -22.58
C ALA A 159 1.88 5.97 -21.21
N ALA A 160 2.62 7.08 -21.19
CA ALA A 160 2.98 7.79 -19.97
C ALA A 160 1.76 8.33 -19.21
N ASP A 161 0.69 8.66 -19.92
CA ASP A 161 -0.61 9.12 -19.37
C ASP A 161 -1.52 7.97 -18.95
N SER A 162 -1.00 6.74 -18.92
CA SER A 162 -1.72 5.50 -18.59
C SER A 162 -2.77 5.05 -19.60
N THR A 163 -2.80 5.62 -20.79
CA THR A 163 -3.67 5.18 -21.89
C THR A 163 -3.02 4.07 -22.70
N TYR A 164 -3.84 3.34 -23.46
CA TYR A 164 -3.39 2.36 -24.44
C TYR A 164 -4.37 2.24 -25.58
N GLY A 165 -3.87 1.79 -26.76
CA GLY A 165 -4.69 1.39 -27.89
C GLY A 165 -4.14 0.10 -28.49
N ILE A 166 -4.98 -0.93 -28.61
CA ILE A 166 -4.63 -2.23 -29.22
C ILE A 166 -5.42 -2.42 -30.49
N ARG A 167 -4.73 -2.89 -31.52
CA ARG A 167 -5.31 -3.38 -32.77
C ARG A 167 -5.02 -4.87 -32.87
N GLY A 168 -6.06 -5.68 -33.12
CA GLY A 168 -5.98 -7.12 -33.24
C GLY A 168 -6.69 -7.64 -34.51
#